data_bc0093f7970913e523f89c07d3aac8cb
#
_entry.id   bc0093f7970913e523f89c07d3aac8cb
#
_cell.length_a   1.000
_cell.length_b   1.000
_cell.length_c   1.000
_cell.angle_alpha   90.00
_cell.angle_beta   90.00
_cell.angle_gamma   90.00
#
_symmetry.space_group_name_H-M   'P 1'
#
loop_
_entity.id
_entity.type
_entity.pdbx_description
1 polymer ?
#
loop_
_entity_poly.entity_id
_entity_poly.type
_entity_poly.pdbx_seq_one_letter_code
_entity_poly.pdbx_strand_id
1 'polypeptide(L)'
;MDFQGIRIREMPVLKKPVLVAGFGGWGNALNVATDALDYLIRHFEAEPFARLDPDAFFRHDQSRPVVKIVDGVLEDMTWPDLTVYCAHTGVEESDLVILKADEPSLNWYRFTDELLALCRALSIQMVITLGSMYDNVLHSDRIISGMASREAMRSGLKQEGLYLISYEGPSAIHAVIQTEAARVGLECLSLWSHCPYYLQGTSHFGLLASLCRILGKVAVFAIDTAVLEERWTALNRHIQTLIETKPELREMINKLRKEKFRGTVSERKTTGKKEEKVINIKDFFDS
;
A
#
# COMPACT_ATOMS: atom_id res chain seq x y z
N MET A 1 22.96 -0.86 19.61
CA MET A 1 23.05 -0.48 18.17
C MET A 1 22.67 0.97 18.07
N ASP A 2 23.55 1.80 17.52
CA ASP A 2 23.24 3.20 17.32
C ASP A 2 22.60 3.36 15.93
N PHE A 3 21.30 3.59 15.90
CA PHE A 3 20.59 3.98 14.69
C PHE A 3 20.82 5.48 14.46
N GLN A 4 21.31 5.85 13.29
CA GLN A 4 21.58 7.27 12.97
C GLN A 4 20.33 8.02 12.50
N GLY A 5 19.34 7.30 11.96
CA GLY A 5 18.11 7.85 11.38
C GLY A 5 16.82 7.32 12.01
N ILE A 6 16.90 6.49 13.07
CA ILE A 6 15.72 5.93 13.75
C ILE A 6 15.81 6.26 15.24
N ARG A 7 14.74 6.88 15.76
CA ARG A 7 14.56 7.11 17.21
C ARG A 7 13.64 6.04 17.75
N ILE A 8 14.14 5.19 18.63
CA ILE A 8 13.39 4.10 19.26
C ILE A 8 13.04 4.52 20.69
N ARG A 9 11.75 4.43 21.04
CA ARG A 9 11.29 4.70 22.42
C ARG A 9 11.65 3.54 23.35
N GLU A 10 11.24 2.34 22.94
CA GLU A 10 11.51 1.09 23.63
C GLU A 10 11.48 -0.04 22.61
N MET A 11 12.43 -0.96 22.67
CA MET A 11 12.51 -2.08 21.73
C MET A 11 11.48 -3.14 22.14
N PRO A 12 10.51 -3.47 21.28
CA PRO A 12 9.50 -4.45 21.61
C PRO A 12 10.08 -5.87 21.60
N VAL A 13 9.52 -6.74 22.43
CA VAL A 13 9.81 -8.17 22.42
C VAL A 13 8.75 -8.87 21.58
N LEU A 14 9.14 -9.39 20.42
CA LEU A 14 8.23 -9.95 19.44
C LEU A 14 8.59 -11.39 19.10
N LYS A 15 7.58 -12.18 18.72
CA LYS A 15 7.74 -13.57 18.29
C LYS A 15 7.64 -13.67 16.77
N LYS A 16 8.73 -14.13 16.11
CA LYS A 16 8.80 -14.32 14.65
C LYS A 16 8.14 -13.16 13.84
N PRO A 17 8.50 -11.91 14.12
CA PRO A 17 7.77 -10.77 13.56
C PRO A 17 7.91 -10.68 12.04
N VAL A 18 6.83 -10.20 11.40
CA VAL A 18 6.79 -9.82 9.98
C VAL A 18 6.65 -8.31 9.88
N LEU A 19 7.45 -7.68 9.02
CA LEU A 19 7.30 -6.25 8.73
C LEU A 19 6.35 -6.05 7.55
N VAL A 20 5.30 -5.26 7.74
CA VAL A 20 4.44 -4.75 6.67
C VAL A 20 4.70 -3.26 6.50
N ALA A 21 5.17 -2.83 5.34
CA ALA A 21 5.52 -1.45 5.04
C ALA A 21 4.67 -0.89 3.89
N GLY A 22 4.16 0.32 4.04
CA GLY A 22 3.44 1.03 2.99
C GLY A 22 3.76 2.51 3.01
N PHE A 23 3.76 3.11 1.83
CA PHE A 23 4.24 4.46 1.62
C PHE A 23 3.18 5.33 0.96
N GLY A 24 2.96 6.54 1.52
CA GLY A 24 2.25 7.62 0.83
C GLY A 24 3.03 8.09 -0.40
N GLY A 25 2.36 8.77 -1.33
CA GLY A 25 3.00 9.32 -2.51
C GLY A 25 2.74 8.53 -3.79
N TRP A 26 3.75 8.41 -4.66
CA TRP A 26 3.58 7.93 -6.03
C TRP A 26 3.02 6.50 -6.15
N GLY A 27 3.45 5.60 -5.27
CA GLY A 27 3.02 4.19 -5.25
C GLY A 27 1.76 3.92 -4.41
N ASN A 28 0.87 4.92 -4.21
CA ASN A 28 -0.27 4.81 -3.30
C ASN A 28 -1.59 5.30 -3.94
N ALA A 29 -1.94 4.76 -5.09
CA ALA A 29 -3.22 5.06 -5.76
C ALA A 29 -4.42 4.74 -4.86
N LEU A 30 -5.41 5.63 -4.79
CA LEU A 30 -6.59 5.55 -3.92
C LEU A 30 -6.27 5.32 -2.44
N ASN A 31 -5.04 5.60 -2.01
CA ASN A 31 -4.54 5.36 -0.65
C ASN A 31 -4.63 3.90 -0.17
N VAL A 32 -4.77 2.93 -1.08
CA VAL A 32 -5.03 1.54 -0.69
C VAL A 32 -3.93 0.97 0.21
N ALA A 33 -2.65 1.28 -0.08
CA ALA A 33 -1.55 0.80 0.73
C ALA A 33 -1.57 1.39 2.15
N THR A 34 -1.69 2.70 2.29
CA THR A 34 -1.74 3.38 3.60
C THR A 34 -3.03 3.08 4.36
N ASP A 35 -4.18 2.99 3.68
CA ASP A 35 -5.46 2.59 4.31
C ASP A 35 -5.38 1.16 4.86
N ALA A 36 -4.65 0.25 4.19
CA ALA A 36 -4.41 -1.11 4.69
C ALA A 36 -3.60 -1.09 5.99
N LEU A 37 -2.55 -0.27 6.06
CA LEU A 37 -1.79 -0.14 7.30
C LEU A 37 -2.63 0.47 8.42
N ASP A 38 -3.43 1.50 8.12
CA ASP A 38 -4.35 2.09 9.10
C ASP A 38 -5.39 1.09 9.60
N TYR A 39 -5.82 0.19 8.72
CA TYR A 39 -6.71 -0.89 9.10
C TYR A 39 -6.03 -1.90 10.04
N LEU A 40 -4.80 -2.32 9.72
CA LEU A 40 -3.99 -3.21 10.55
C LEU A 40 -3.69 -2.58 11.93
N ILE A 41 -3.26 -1.30 11.95
CA ILE A 41 -2.97 -0.57 13.18
C ILE A 41 -4.17 -0.57 14.11
N ARG A 42 -5.36 -0.25 13.59
CA ARG A 42 -6.60 -0.25 14.39
C ARG A 42 -7.06 -1.64 14.79
N HIS A 43 -6.96 -2.61 13.89
CA HIS A 43 -7.44 -3.99 14.12
C HIS A 43 -6.65 -4.70 15.21
N PHE A 44 -5.31 -4.51 15.22
CA PHE A 44 -4.41 -5.13 16.19
C PHE A 44 -4.02 -4.20 17.35
N GLU A 45 -4.64 -3.01 17.43
CA GLU A 45 -4.30 -2.00 18.45
C GLU A 45 -2.79 -1.74 18.53
N ALA A 46 -2.15 -1.62 17.34
CA ALA A 46 -0.71 -1.53 17.23
C ALA A 46 -0.17 -0.23 17.84
N GLU A 47 0.88 -0.34 18.66
CA GLU A 47 1.49 0.77 19.38
C GLU A 47 2.74 1.30 18.67
N PRO A 48 2.89 2.65 18.56
CA PRO A 48 4.08 3.24 17.96
C PRO A 48 5.29 3.07 18.90
N PHE A 49 6.37 2.48 18.41
CA PHE A 49 7.60 2.30 19.21
C PHE A 49 8.84 2.99 18.64
N ALA A 50 8.84 3.30 17.32
CA ALA A 50 9.96 3.97 16.70
C ALA A 50 9.50 4.98 15.64
N ARG A 51 10.35 5.96 15.35
CA ARG A 51 10.14 6.96 14.31
C ARG A 51 11.45 7.25 13.59
N LEU A 52 11.41 7.34 12.29
CA LEU A 52 12.54 7.77 11.49
C LEU A 52 12.61 9.30 11.45
N ASP A 53 13.83 9.83 11.29
CA ASP A 53 14.08 11.27 11.27
C ASP A 53 13.68 11.87 9.92
N PRO A 54 12.66 12.75 9.86
CA PRO A 54 12.24 13.34 8.60
C PRO A 54 13.32 14.19 7.92
N ASP A 55 14.20 14.86 8.69
CA ASP A 55 15.28 15.67 8.13
C ASP A 55 16.30 14.84 7.34
N ALA A 56 16.43 13.55 7.68
CA ALA A 56 17.33 12.66 6.96
C ALA A 56 16.81 12.20 5.61
N PHE A 57 15.48 12.20 5.40
CA PHE A 57 14.84 11.49 4.29
C PHE A 57 13.90 12.32 3.42
N PHE A 58 13.60 13.57 3.82
CA PHE A 58 12.72 14.45 3.05
C PHE A 58 13.39 15.76 2.66
N ARG A 59 13.06 16.21 1.48
CA ARG A 59 13.25 17.60 1.05
C ARG A 59 12.03 18.41 1.48
N HIS A 60 12.18 19.23 2.50
CA HIS A 60 11.06 20.01 3.04
C HIS A 60 10.54 21.11 2.10
N ASP A 61 11.26 21.43 1.01
CA ASP A 61 10.76 22.27 -0.07
C ASP A 61 9.76 21.53 -1.00
N GLN A 62 9.82 20.20 -1.04
CA GLN A 62 8.91 19.33 -1.80
C GLN A 62 7.84 18.68 -0.91
N SER A 63 8.24 18.19 0.26
CA SER A 63 7.35 17.57 1.27
C SER A 63 7.26 18.50 2.48
N ARG A 64 6.47 19.58 2.33
CA ARG A 64 6.35 20.59 3.38
C ARG A 64 5.57 20.07 4.57
N PRO A 65 6.00 20.39 5.82
CA PRO A 65 5.16 20.16 6.98
C PRO A 65 3.88 21.00 6.86
N VAL A 66 2.78 20.45 7.35
CA VAL A 66 1.48 21.10 7.37
C VAL A 66 1.28 21.76 8.72
N VAL A 67 0.87 23.03 8.73
CA VAL A 67 0.62 23.77 9.95
C VAL A 67 -0.87 24.05 10.15
N LYS A 68 -1.31 24.06 11.40
CA LYS A 68 -2.61 24.57 11.83
C LYS A 68 -2.42 25.88 12.58
N ILE A 69 -2.96 26.97 12.03
CA ILE A 69 -2.92 28.29 12.65
C ILE A 69 -4.37 28.71 12.93
N VAL A 70 -4.65 29.08 14.18
CA VAL A 70 -5.95 29.59 14.61
C VAL A 70 -5.72 30.93 15.33
N ASP A 71 -6.46 31.95 14.94
CA ASP A 71 -6.36 33.31 15.51
C ASP A 71 -4.93 33.86 15.62
N GLY A 72 -4.07 33.54 14.64
CA GLY A 72 -2.68 33.98 14.61
C GLY A 72 -1.73 33.15 15.48
N VAL A 73 -2.20 32.11 16.14
CA VAL A 73 -1.41 31.18 16.97
C VAL A 73 -1.15 29.89 16.19
N LEU A 74 0.12 29.46 16.11
CA LEU A 74 0.49 28.14 15.59
C LEU A 74 0.08 27.07 16.61
N GLU A 75 -1.00 26.33 16.33
CA GLU A 75 -1.49 25.28 17.21
C GLU A 75 -0.81 23.94 16.98
N ASP A 76 -0.49 23.60 15.73
CA ASP A 76 0.10 22.31 15.37
C ASP A 76 0.98 22.41 14.14
N MET A 77 1.97 21.50 14.04
CA MET A 77 2.82 21.30 12.88
C MET A 77 3.03 19.80 12.65
N THR A 78 2.45 19.29 11.58
CA THR A 78 2.56 17.89 11.18
C THR A 78 3.65 17.72 10.13
N TRP A 79 4.65 16.88 10.43
CA TRP A 79 5.73 16.49 9.53
C TRP A 79 5.33 15.27 8.70
N PRO A 80 6.02 15.00 7.57
CA PRO A 80 5.87 13.74 6.85
C PRO A 80 5.97 12.54 7.79
N ASP A 81 5.08 11.57 7.63
CA ASP A 81 5.01 10.41 8.53
C ASP A 81 6.11 9.39 8.23
N LEU A 82 6.73 8.88 9.29
CA LEU A 82 7.74 7.83 9.26
C LEU A 82 7.66 7.04 10.57
N THR A 83 6.50 6.50 10.87
CA THR A 83 6.24 5.86 12.18
C THR A 83 6.25 4.33 12.05
N VAL A 84 6.91 3.68 13.01
CA VAL A 84 6.94 2.23 13.13
C VAL A 84 6.11 1.80 14.34
N TYR A 85 5.18 0.89 14.09
CA TYR A 85 4.29 0.31 15.08
C TYR A 85 4.60 -1.16 15.29
N CYS A 86 4.20 -1.71 16.42
CA CYS A 86 4.22 -3.15 16.68
C CYS A 86 2.92 -3.61 17.31
N ALA A 87 2.57 -4.86 17.07
CA ALA A 87 1.41 -5.51 17.65
C ALA A 87 1.63 -7.01 17.84
N HIS A 88 1.03 -7.56 18.90
CA HIS A 88 0.89 -8.99 19.07
C HIS A 88 -0.40 -9.43 18.37
N THR A 89 -0.30 -10.38 17.44
CA THR A 89 -1.46 -10.83 16.65
C THR A 89 -2.34 -11.84 17.39
N GLY A 90 -1.90 -12.32 18.56
CA GLY A 90 -2.57 -13.38 19.32
C GLY A 90 -2.35 -14.78 18.75
N VAL A 91 -1.62 -14.90 17.63
CA VAL A 91 -1.21 -16.17 17.02
C VAL A 91 0.26 -16.44 17.39
N GLU A 92 0.59 -17.63 17.84
CA GLU A 92 1.96 -17.95 18.26
C GLU A 92 3.03 -17.81 17.15
N GLU A 93 2.59 -17.68 15.91
CA GLU A 93 3.45 -17.82 14.75
C GLU A 93 3.96 -16.51 14.16
N SER A 94 3.32 -15.37 14.41
CA SER A 94 3.75 -14.12 13.77
C SER A 94 3.24 -12.86 14.46
N ASP A 95 4.11 -12.14 15.14
CA ASP A 95 3.83 -10.75 15.55
C ASP A 95 4.01 -9.79 14.38
N LEU A 96 3.45 -8.60 14.50
CA LEU A 96 3.38 -7.63 13.41
C LEU A 96 4.21 -6.39 13.74
N VAL A 97 5.06 -6.00 12.80
CA VAL A 97 5.68 -4.67 12.75
C VAL A 97 5.13 -3.93 11.54
N ILE A 98 4.70 -2.70 11.72
CA ILE A 98 4.11 -1.89 10.65
C ILE A 98 4.94 -0.63 10.47
N LEU A 99 5.47 -0.42 9.27
CA LEU A 99 6.04 0.87 8.88
C LEU A 99 5.00 1.63 8.05
N LYS A 100 4.43 2.66 8.63
CA LYS A 100 3.62 3.65 7.91
C LYS A 100 4.46 4.89 7.67
N ALA A 101 4.64 5.24 6.40
CA ALA A 101 5.53 6.30 6.00
C ALA A 101 5.03 7.03 4.75
N ASP A 102 5.45 8.29 4.57
CA ASP A 102 5.49 8.89 3.24
C ASP A 102 6.71 8.38 2.47
N GLU A 103 6.65 8.33 1.14
CA GLU A 103 7.78 7.89 0.35
C GLU A 103 8.94 8.88 0.50
N PRO A 104 10.14 8.42 0.96
CA PRO A 104 11.28 9.31 1.13
C PRO A 104 11.65 10.01 -0.18
N SER A 105 11.89 11.32 -0.16
CA SER A 105 12.36 12.08 -1.32
C SER A 105 13.90 12.11 -1.46
N LEU A 106 14.61 11.63 -0.44
CA LEU A 106 16.09 11.60 -0.38
C LEU A 106 16.61 10.29 0.22
N ASN A 107 17.86 9.97 -0.08
CA ASN A 107 18.66 9.00 0.63
C ASN A 107 18.03 7.59 0.73
N TRP A 108 17.43 7.09 -0.33
CA TRP A 108 16.70 5.81 -0.36
C TRP A 108 17.54 4.62 0.11
N TYR A 109 18.82 4.55 -0.26
CA TYR A 109 19.71 3.49 0.22
C TYR A 109 19.93 3.57 1.72
N ARG A 110 20.22 4.78 2.25
CA ARG A 110 20.37 4.99 3.69
C ARG A 110 19.07 4.65 4.44
N PHE A 111 17.92 5.09 3.92
CA PHE A 111 16.60 4.74 4.49
C PHE A 111 16.44 3.23 4.58
N THR A 112 16.78 2.52 3.49
CA THR A 112 16.66 1.06 3.42
C THR A 112 17.66 0.37 4.35
N ASP A 113 18.89 0.85 4.46
CA ASP A 113 19.91 0.32 5.36
C ASP A 113 19.46 0.44 6.84
N GLU A 114 18.92 1.60 7.24
CA GLU A 114 18.36 1.82 8.58
C GLU A 114 17.16 0.89 8.84
N LEU A 115 16.25 0.74 7.86
CA LEU A 115 15.12 -0.18 7.95
C LEU A 115 15.58 -1.63 8.10
N LEU A 116 16.56 -2.08 7.31
CA LEU A 116 17.10 -3.43 7.41
C LEU A 116 17.90 -3.66 8.69
N ALA A 117 18.55 -2.61 9.23
CA ALA A 117 19.17 -2.67 10.55
C ALA A 117 18.13 -2.89 11.66
N LEU A 118 16.98 -2.19 11.59
CA LEU A 118 15.84 -2.41 12.49
C LEU A 118 15.27 -3.83 12.31
N CYS A 119 15.11 -4.31 11.07
CA CYS A 119 14.67 -5.68 10.80
C CYS A 119 15.57 -6.73 11.46
N ARG A 120 16.90 -6.54 11.38
CA ARG A 120 17.86 -7.45 12.05
C ARG A 120 17.72 -7.38 13.59
N ALA A 121 17.61 -6.18 14.15
CA ALA A 121 17.47 -5.99 15.60
C ALA A 121 16.20 -6.65 16.15
N LEU A 122 15.11 -6.63 15.39
CA LEU A 122 13.83 -7.25 15.74
C LEU A 122 13.71 -8.72 15.30
N SER A 123 14.70 -9.28 14.62
CA SER A 123 14.66 -10.62 14.04
C SER A 123 13.49 -10.84 13.09
N ILE A 124 13.18 -9.82 12.26
CA ILE A 124 12.11 -9.87 11.24
C ILE A 124 12.35 -11.07 10.31
N GLN A 125 11.31 -11.89 10.12
CA GLN A 125 11.37 -13.06 9.27
C GLN A 125 11.16 -12.73 7.78
N MET A 126 10.30 -11.75 7.50
CA MET A 126 9.93 -11.35 6.14
C MET A 126 9.53 -9.88 6.11
N VAL A 127 9.85 -9.20 5.02
CA VAL A 127 9.34 -7.85 4.71
C VAL A 127 8.26 -7.96 3.65
N ILE A 128 7.09 -7.36 3.90
CA ILE A 128 6.02 -7.21 2.92
C ILE A 128 5.84 -5.73 2.64
N THR A 129 6.06 -5.30 1.41
CA THR A 129 5.76 -3.92 1.01
C THR A 129 4.43 -3.83 0.27
N LEU A 130 3.64 -2.81 0.57
CA LEU A 130 2.34 -2.56 -0.02
C LEU A 130 2.41 -1.36 -0.94
N GLY A 131 1.97 -1.54 -2.18
CA GLY A 131 1.82 -0.47 -3.15
C GLY A 131 0.46 -0.50 -3.81
N SER A 132 0.11 0.58 -4.50
CA SER A 132 -1.05 0.63 -5.37
C SER A 132 -0.79 1.55 -6.57
N MET A 133 -1.36 1.19 -7.71
CA MET A 133 -1.18 1.92 -8.95
C MET A 133 -2.53 2.08 -9.67
N TYR A 134 -2.66 3.15 -10.43
CA TYR A 134 -3.79 3.27 -11.35
C TYR A 134 -3.61 2.35 -12.56
N ASP A 135 -4.69 1.67 -12.95
CA ASP A 135 -4.69 0.77 -14.10
C ASP A 135 -6.07 0.80 -14.80
N ASN A 136 -6.12 0.29 -16.03
CA ASN A 136 -7.34 0.11 -16.83
C ASN A 136 -8.12 -1.13 -16.36
N VAL A 137 -8.61 -1.07 -15.13
CA VAL A 137 -9.36 -2.12 -14.47
C VAL A 137 -10.76 -1.63 -14.10
N LEU A 138 -11.69 -2.56 -13.91
CA LEU A 138 -13.00 -2.25 -13.37
C LEU A 138 -12.96 -2.24 -11.83
N HIS A 139 -13.83 -1.43 -11.21
CA HIS A 139 -13.98 -1.42 -9.74
C HIS A 139 -14.36 -2.81 -9.18
N SER A 140 -14.95 -3.66 -9.97
CA SER A 140 -15.30 -5.04 -9.57
C SER A 140 -14.13 -6.03 -9.61
N ASP A 141 -13.01 -5.68 -10.24
CA ASP A 141 -11.95 -6.67 -10.57
C ASP A 141 -11.08 -7.05 -9.37
N ARG A 142 -10.88 -6.16 -8.40
CA ARG A 142 -10.05 -6.38 -7.18
C ARG A 142 -8.71 -7.06 -7.48
N ILE A 143 -8.00 -6.57 -8.50
CA ILE A 143 -6.73 -7.16 -8.93
C ILE A 143 -5.62 -6.77 -7.98
N ILE A 144 -4.88 -7.76 -7.52
CA ILE A 144 -3.64 -7.59 -6.78
C ILE A 144 -2.56 -8.40 -7.50
N SER A 145 -1.42 -7.77 -7.72
CA SER A 145 -0.24 -8.41 -8.27
C SER A 145 0.90 -8.39 -7.27
N GLY A 146 1.89 -9.24 -7.49
CA GLY A 146 2.99 -9.33 -6.57
C GLY A 146 4.31 -9.64 -7.25
N MET A 147 5.40 -9.31 -6.55
CA MET A 147 6.75 -9.79 -6.84
C MET A 147 7.39 -10.28 -5.56
N ALA A 148 8.20 -11.31 -5.65
CA ALA A 148 8.85 -11.92 -4.50
C ALA A 148 10.31 -12.25 -4.79
N SER A 149 11.14 -12.20 -3.75
CA SER A 149 12.58 -12.45 -3.83
C SER A 149 12.92 -13.91 -4.17
N ARG A 150 12.07 -14.87 -3.78
CA ARG A 150 12.31 -16.31 -3.98
C ARG A 150 11.26 -16.98 -4.87
N GLU A 151 11.69 -18.01 -5.62
CA GLU A 151 10.80 -18.78 -6.51
C GLU A 151 9.65 -19.45 -5.76
N ALA A 152 9.92 -20.03 -4.58
CA ALA A 152 8.88 -20.66 -3.77
C ALA A 152 7.75 -19.67 -3.42
N MET A 153 8.10 -18.41 -3.07
CA MET A 153 7.13 -17.37 -2.80
C MET A 153 6.36 -16.96 -4.07
N ARG A 154 7.04 -16.84 -5.23
CA ARG A 154 6.37 -16.58 -6.50
C ARG A 154 5.34 -17.65 -6.86
N SER A 155 5.69 -18.92 -6.62
CA SER A 155 4.77 -20.04 -6.83
C SER A 155 3.59 -19.98 -5.86
N GLY A 156 3.82 -19.64 -4.59
CA GLY A 156 2.77 -19.41 -3.60
C GLY A 156 1.80 -18.30 -3.99
N LEU A 157 2.31 -17.16 -4.50
CA LEU A 157 1.46 -16.09 -5.00
C LEU A 157 0.53 -16.53 -6.14
N LYS A 158 1.06 -17.33 -7.08
CA LYS A 158 0.25 -17.88 -8.18
C LYS A 158 -0.85 -18.82 -7.68
N GLN A 159 -0.55 -19.66 -6.68
CA GLN A 159 -1.53 -20.56 -6.06
C GLN A 159 -2.66 -19.81 -5.37
N GLU A 160 -2.36 -18.64 -4.78
CA GLU A 160 -3.34 -17.73 -4.21
C GLU A 160 -4.08 -16.87 -5.26
N GLY A 161 -3.83 -17.11 -6.54
CA GLY A 161 -4.50 -16.41 -7.64
C GLY A 161 -3.97 -15.00 -7.93
N LEU A 162 -2.79 -14.63 -7.40
CA LEU A 162 -2.18 -13.33 -7.69
C LEU A 162 -1.40 -13.37 -9.02
N TYR A 163 -1.42 -12.24 -9.70
CA TYR A 163 -0.60 -12.04 -10.89
C TYR A 163 0.83 -11.69 -10.50
N LEU A 164 1.82 -12.22 -11.21
CA LEU A 164 3.19 -11.75 -11.09
C LEU A 164 3.37 -10.50 -11.96
N ILE A 165 4.01 -9.47 -11.39
CA ILE A 165 4.31 -8.22 -12.11
C ILE A 165 5.37 -8.47 -13.19
N SER A 166 5.11 -7.92 -14.39
CA SER A 166 6.09 -7.69 -15.44
C SER A 166 6.07 -6.21 -15.77
N TYR A 167 7.10 -5.47 -15.35
CA TYR A 167 7.14 -4.02 -15.46
C TYR A 167 8.55 -3.51 -15.75
N GLU A 168 8.65 -2.53 -16.62
CA GLU A 168 9.88 -1.77 -16.91
C GLU A 168 9.50 -0.29 -16.93
N GLY A 169 10.13 0.50 -16.05
CA GLY A 169 9.84 1.93 -15.93
C GLY A 169 10.34 2.53 -14.61
N PRO A 170 9.88 3.76 -14.26
CA PRO A 170 10.21 4.40 -12.98
C PRO A 170 9.82 3.53 -11.80
N SER A 171 10.64 3.55 -10.75
CA SER A 171 10.46 2.71 -9.56
C SER A 171 10.12 3.54 -8.33
N ALA A 172 9.38 2.94 -7.40
CA ALA A 172 9.19 3.41 -6.04
C ALA A 172 10.24 2.82 -5.09
N ILE A 173 10.32 3.35 -3.84
CA ILE A 173 11.19 2.87 -2.76
C ILE A 173 11.09 1.34 -2.53
N HIS A 174 9.94 0.74 -2.84
CA HIS A 174 9.68 -0.70 -2.73
C HIS A 174 10.72 -1.57 -3.44
N ALA A 175 11.19 -1.14 -4.63
CA ALA A 175 12.19 -1.90 -5.38
C ALA A 175 13.58 -1.83 -4.72
N VAL A 176 13.94 -0.70 -4.11
CA VAL A 176 15.19 -0.59 -3.35
C VAL A 176 15.14 -1.48 -2.12
N ILE A 177 14.05 -1.43 -1.35
CA ILE A 177 13.85 -2.31 -0.18
C ILE A 177 13.97 -3.78 -0.60
N GLN A 178 13.29 -4.19 -1.68
CA GLN A 178 13.34 -5.59 -2.15
C GLN A 178 14.74 -6.01 -2.60
N THR A 179 15.46 -5.14 -3.30
CA THR A 179 16.80 -5.43 -3.78
C THR A 179 17.79 -5.58 -2.62
N GLU A 180 17.76 -4.65 -1.67
CA GLU A 180 18.68 -4.67 -0.53
C GLU A 180 18.32 -5.78 0.48
N ALA A 181 17.02 -6.07 0.71
CA ALA A 181 16.59 -7.21 1.52
C ALA A 181 17.12 -8.53 0.94
N ALA A 182 17.03 -8.72 -0.38
CA ALA A 182 17.56 -9.91 -1.05
C ALA A 182 19.07 -10.04 -0.88
N ARG A 183 19.83 -8.94 -0.90
CA ARG A 183 21.30 -8.95 -0.69
C ARG A 183 21.71 -9.43 0.69
N VAL A 184 20.90 -9.14 1.71
CA VAL A 184 21.14 -9.59 3.09
C VAL A 184 20.45 -10.91 3.43
N GLY A 185 19.82 -11.58 2.46
CA GLY A 185 19.15 -12.86 2.61
C GLY A 185 17.80 -12.79 3.34
N LEU A 186 17.25 -11.59 3.55
CA LEU A 186 15.93 -11.38 4.13
C LEU A 186 14.84 -11.57 3.07
N GLU A 187 13.83 -12.39 3.37
CA GLU A 187 12.71 -12.59 2.47
C GLU A 187 11.92 -11.30 2.27
N CYS A 188 11.60 -10.98 1.03
CA CYS A 188 10.82 -9.80 0.70
C CYS A 188 9.75 -10.11 -0.34
N LEU A 189 8.55 -9.62 -0.06
CA LEU A 189 7.37 -9.67 -0.92
C LEU A 189 6.85 -8.26 -1.14
N SER A 190 6.46 -7.92 -2.37
CA SER A 190 5.77 -6.67 -2.67
C SER A 190 4.42 -6.96 -3.29
N LEU A 191 3.36 -6.38 -2.73
CA LEU A 191 1.97 -6.52 -3.18
C LEU A 191 1.46 -5.19 -3.74
N TRP A 192 0.89 -5.23 -4.94
CA TRP A 192 0.42 -4.04 -5.64
C TRP A 192 -1.06 -4.16 -6.02
N SER A 193 -1.88 -3.25 -5.49
CA SER A 193 -3.30 -3.15 -5.82
C SER A 193 -3.50 -2.33 -7.09
N HIS A 194 -4.29 -2.86 -8.05
CA HIS A 194 -4.61 -2.18 -9.30
C HIS A 194 -5.90 -1.39 -9.12
N CYS A 195 -5.81 -0.08 -9.21
CA CYS A 195 -6.88 0.87 -8.91
C CYS A 195 -7.47 1.46 -10.19
N PRO A 196 -8.80 1.45 -10.36
CA PRO A 196 -9.42 2.10 -11.51
C PRO A 196 -9.27 3.62 -11.44
N TYR A 197 -8.85 4.26 -12.54
CA TYR A 197 -8.64 5.71 -12.62
C TYR A 197 -9.89 6.51 -12.24
N TYR A 198 -11.08 6.06 -12.64
CA TYR A 198 -12.32 6.79 -12.42
C TYR A 198 -12.79 6.82 -10.96
N LEU A 199 -12.17 6.06 -10.07
CA LEU A 199 -12.41 6.13 -8.62
C LEU A 199 -11.45 7.08 -7.88
N GLN A 200 -10.66 7.88 -8.59
CA GLN A 200 -9.71 8.80 -7.98
C GLN A 200 -10.38 9.66 -6.89
N GLY A 201 -9.77 9.66 -5.71
CA GLY A 201 -10.27 10.37 -4.55
C GLY A 201 -11.38 9.64 -3.78
N THR A 202 -11.68 8.39 -4.10
CA THR A 202 -12.63 7.53 -3.39
C THR A 202 -11.90 6.31 -2.83
N SER A 203 -12.18 5.89 -1.58
CA SER A 203 -11.58 4.68 -1.02
C SER A 203 -12.17 3.43 -1.67
N HIS A 204 -11.32 2.49 -2.06
CA HIS A 204 -11.76 1.23 -2.66
C HIS A 204 -11.78 0.09 -1.63
N PHE A 205 -12.81 0.03 -0.81
CA PHE A 205 -12.92 -0.93 0.30
C PHE A 205 -12.81 -2.40 -0.14
N GLY A 206 -13.23 -2.75 -1.36
CA GLY A 206 -13.12 -4.11 -1.87
C GLY A 206 -11.67 -4.52 -2.17
N LEU A 207 -10.84 -3.62 -2.70
CA LEU A 207 -9.39 -3.86 -2.83
C LEU A 207 -8.72 -3.96 -1.47
N LEU A 208 -9.08 -3.07 -0.55
CA LEU A 208 -8.58 -3.07 0.82
C LEU A 208 -8.88 -4.38 1.53
N ALA A 209 -10.12 -4.87 1.47
CA ALA A 209 -10.51 -6.16 2.03
C ALA A 209 -9.71 -7.32 1.43
N SER A 210 -9.50 -7.30 0.10
CA SER A 210 -8.74 -8.34 -0.59
C SER A 210 -7.26 -8.32 -0.21
N LEU A 211 -6.65 -7.12 -0.11
CA LEU A 211 -5.27 -6.95 0.31
C LEU A 211 -5.05 -7.43 1.75
N CYS A 212 -5.92 -7.03 2.69
CA CYS A 212 -5.87 -7.48 4.09
C CYS A 212 -6.00 -9.01 4.20
N ARG A 213 -6.87 -9.63 3.41
CA ARG A 213 -7.06 -11.09 3.40
C ARG A 213 -5.81 -11.82 2.88
N ILE A 214 -5.14 -11.28 1.85
CA ILE A 214 -3.88 -11.81 1.34
C ILE A 214 -2.78 -11.66 2.39
N LEU A 215 -2.68 -10.50 3.03
CA LEU A 215 -1.74 -10.26 4.12
C LEU A 215 -1.91 -11.27 5.25
N GLY A 216 -3.14 -11.50 5.72
CA GLY A 216 -3.43 -12.47 6.76
C GLY A 216 -2.95 -13.89 6.40
N LYS A 217 -3.10 -14.29 5.13
CA LYS A 217 -2.60 -15.61 4.65
C LYS A 217 -1.08 -15.67 4.58
N VAL A 218 -0.43 -14.63 4.04
CA VAL A 218 1.02 -14.63 3.81
C VAL A 218 1.79 -14.44 5.12
N ALA A 219 1.33 -13.56 5.99
CA ALA A 219 1.96 -13.25 7.28
C ALA A 219 1.40 -14.06 8.45
N VAL A 220 0.48 -15.00 8.18
CA VAL A 220 -0.08 -15.96 9.12
C VAL A 220 -0.71 -15.29 10.35
N PHE A 221 -1.66 -14.38 10.11
CA PHE A 221 -2.49 -13.80 11.15
C PHE A 221 -3.97 -13.75 10.74
N ALA A 222 -4.87 -13.80 11.72
CA ALA A 222 -6.28 -13.64 11.46
C ALA A 222 -6.64 -12.15 11.36
N ILE A 223 -7.41 -11.78 10.34
CA ILE A 223 -7.92 -10.43 10.16
C ILE A 223 -9.37 -10.47 9.70
N ASP A 224 -10.25 -9.81 10.44
CA ASP A 224 -11.64 -9.66 10.04
C ASP A 224 -11.75 -8.55 8.98
N THR A 225 -12.37 -8.83 7.86
CA THR A 225 -12.60 -7.88 6.77
C THR A 225 -14.09 -7.62 6.53
N ALA A 226 -14.99 -8.07 7.40
CA ALA A 226 -16.43 -7.99 7.21
C ALA A 226 -16.91 -6.52 7.04
N VAL A 227 -16.43 -5.62 7.86
CA VAL A 227 -16.76 -4.18 7.77
C VAL A 227 -16.30 -3.57 6.44
N LEU A 228 -15.16 -3.99 5.92
CA LEU A 228 -14.65 -3.53 4.61
C LEU A 228 -15.53 -4.06 3.46
N GLU A 229 -15.97 -5.32 3.54
CA GLU A 229 -16.86 -5.91 2.53
C GLU A 229 -18.26 -5.29 2.58
N GLU A 230 -18.77 -4.95 3.75
CA GLU A 230 -20.03 -4.22 3.90
C GLU A 230 -19.95 -2.82 3.26
N ARG A 231 -18.91 -2.06 3.59
CA ARG A 231 -18.66 -0.75 2.97
C ARG A 231 -18.50 -0.84 1.46
N TRP A 232 -17.80 -1.87 0.99
CA TRP A 232 -17.66 -2.12 -0.43
C TRP A 232 -19.01 -2.41 -1.08
N THR A 233 -19.85 -3.23 -0.47
CA THR A 233 -21.18 -3.56 -1.00
C THR A 233 -22.04 -2.31 -1.16
N ALA A 234 -22.01 -1.41 -0.18
CA ALA A 234 -22.73 -0.13 -0.24
C ALA A 234 -22.19 0.77 -1.36
N LEU A 235 -20.87 0.96 -1.44
CA LEU A 235 -20.24 1.77 -2.48
C LEU A 235 -20.49 1.18 -3.88
N ASN A 236 -20.33 -0.13 -4.05
CA ASN A 236 -20.55 -0.79 -5.32
C ASN A 236 -21.98 -0.63 -5.82
N ARG A 237 -22.98 -0.72 -4.93
CA ARG A 237 -24.39 -0.46 -5.28
C ARG A 237 -24.56 0.97 -5.78
N HIS A 238 -23.97 1.95 -5.11
CA HIS A 238 -24.02 3.34 -5.54
C HIS A 238 -23.36 3.56 -6.90
N ILE A 239 -22.19 2.96 -7.14
CA ILE A 239 -21.51 2.99 -8.44
C ILE A 239 -22.41 2.39 -9.53
N GLN A 240 -23.09 1.27 -9.31
CA GLN A 240 -24.00 0.68 -10.26
C GLN A 240 -25.17 1.61 -10.62
N THR A 241 -25.76 2.27 -9.62
CA THR A 241 -26.81 3.28 -9.86
C THR A 241 -26.31 4.42 -10.72
N LEU A 242 -25.08 4.92 -10.48
CA LEU A 242 -24.49 5.97 -11.31
C LEU A 242 -24.23 5.51 -12.75
N ILE A 243 -23.76 4.28 -12.94
CA ILE A 243 -23.58 3.69 -14.28
C ILE A 243 -24.92 3.57 -15.04
N GLU A 244 -26.01 3.28 -14.32
CA GLU A 244 -27.34 3.18 -14.92
C GLU A 244 -27.94 4.54 -15.30
N THR A 245 -27.70 5.56 -14.48
CA THR A 245 -28.32 6.89 -14.62
C THR A 245 -27.49 7.87 -15.46
N LYS A 246 -26.15 7.67 -15.55
CA LYS A 246 -25.24 8.59 -16.24
C LYS A 246 -24.69 7.95 -17.53
N PRO A 247 -25.14 8.36 -18.72
CA PRO A 247 -24.74 7.75 -20.01
C PRO A 247 -23.22 7.80 -20.26
N GLU A 248 -22.56 8.88 -19.90
CA GLU A 248 -21.12 9.08 -20.09
C GLU A 248 -20.30 8.05 -19.30
N LEU A 249 -20.65 7.84 -18.02
CA LEU A 249 -20.01 6.83 -17.17
C LEU A 249 -20.25 5.41 -17.70
N ARG A 250 -21.47 5.13 -18.15
CA ARG A 250 -21.83 3.85 -18.78
C ARG A 250 -20.99 3.57 -20.02
N GLU A 251 -20.83 4.56 -20.89
CA GLU A 251 -20.04 4.41 -22.12
C GLU A 251 -18.56 4.14 -21.79
N MET A 252 -17.97 4.89 -20.86
CA MET A 252 -16.60 4.67 -20.39
C MET A 252 -16.42 3.26 -19.83
N ILE A 253 -17.30 2.80 -18.93
CA ILE A 253 -17.23 1.44 -18.34
C ILE A 253 -17.39 0.36 -19.43
N ASN A 254 -18.27 0.56 -20.39
CA ASN A 254 -18.44 -0.37 -21.50
C ASN A 254 -17.20 -0.41 -22.41
N LYS A 255 -16.52 0.71 -22.63
CA LYS A 255 -15.24 0.76 -23.35
C LYS A 255 -14.19 -0.07 -22.61
N LEU A 256 -14.02 0.14 -21.29
CA LEU A 256 -13.10 -0.65 -20.45
C LEU A 256 -13.40 -2.16 -20.47
N ARG A 257 -14.69 -2.54 -20.41
CA ARG A 257 -15.10 -3.94 -20.54
C ARG A 257 -14.69 -4.56 -21.89
N LYS A 258 -14.90 -3.84 -22.98
CA LYS A 258 -14.52 -4.30 -24.33
C LYS A 258 -13.01 -4.43 -24.49
N GLU A 259 -12.24 -3.49 -23.96
CA GLU A 259 -10.77 -3.52 -23.97
C GLU A 259 -10.23 -4.70 -23.17
N LYS A 260 -10.81 -4.98 -22.03
CA LYS A 260 -10.46 -6.16 -21.20
C LYS A 260 -10.70 -7.47 -21.97
N PHE A 261 -11.82 -7.62 -22.67
CA PHE A 261 -12.09 -8.80 -23.50
C PHE A 261 -11.09 -8.96 -24.65
N ARG A 262 -10.59 -7.86 -25.22
CA ARG A 262 -9.57 -7.88 -26.28
C ARG A 262 -8.16 -8.13 -25.73
N GLY A 263 -7.84 -7.68 -24.51
CA GLY A 263 -6.52 -7.81 -23.89
C GLY A 263 -6.25 -9.18 -23.24
N THR A 264 -7.24 -10.06 -23.15
CA THR A 264 -7.05 -11.44 -22.65
C THR A 264 -6.26 -12.32 -23.62
N VAL A 265 -5.93 -11.82 -24.83
CA VAL A 265 -5.19 -12.54 -25.89
C VAL A 265 -3.72 -12.07 -26.00
N SER A 266 -3.33 -10.96 -25.39
CA SER A 266 -1.94 -10.49 -25.41
C SER A 266 -1.44 -10.17 -23.99
N GLU A 267 -0.24 -10.64 -23.66
CA GLU A 267 0.47 -10.32 -22.43
C GLU A 267 0.39 -8.81 -22.11
N ARG A 268 -0.13 -8.48 -20.92
CA ARG A 268 -0.30 -7.09 -20.47
C ARG A 268 1.06 -6.40 -20.38
N LYS A 269 1.46 -5.69 -21.42
CA LYS A 269 2.50 -4.67 -21.35
C LYS A 269 1.85 -3.39 -20.82
N THR A 270 2.21 -2.97 -19.61
CA THR A 270 1.88 -1.66 -19.07
C THR A 270 2.63 -0.60 -19.88
N THR A 271 2.00 -0.12 -20.95
CA THR A 271 2.52 1.03 -21.71
C THR A 271 1.77 2.27 -21.24
N GLY A 272 2.48 3.22 -20.66
CA GLY A 272 1.98 4.57 -20.41
C GLY A 272 1.37 5.14 -21.69
N LYS A 273 0.08 5.36 -21.73
CA LYS A 273 -0.66 5.95 -22.85
C LYS A 273 -1.28 7.29 -22.47
N LYS A 274 -1.24 8.21 -23.45
CA LYS A 274 -1.77 9.56 -23.54
C LYS A 274 -2.99 9.85 -22.66
N GLU A 275 -3.00 11.07 -22.12
CA GLU A 275 -4.12 11.73 -21.46
C GLU A 275 -5.40 11.71 -22.30
N GLU A 276 -6.20 10.68 -22.17
CA GLU A 276 -7.64 10.77 -22.47
C GLU A 276 -8.32 11.42 -21.25
N LYS A 277 -9.31 12.29 -21.50
CA LYS A 277 -10.08 12.95 -20.45
C LYS A 277 -10.64 11.90 -19.48
N VAL A 278 -10.03 11.78 -18.30
CA VAL A 278 -10.46 10.83 -17.28
C VAL A 278 -11.73 11.40 -16.63
N ILE A 279 -12.84 10.69 -16.80
CA ILE A 279 -14.09 11.00 -16.10
C ILE A 279 -13.91 10.49 -14.66
N ASN A 280 -14.04 11.37 -13.68
CA ASN A 280 -13.97 11.00 -12.28
C ASN A 280 -15.37 10.77 -11.72
N ILE A 281 -15.59 9.65 -11.03
CA ILE A 281 -16.89 9.33 -10.46
C ILE A 281 -17.33 10.32 -9.36
N LYS A 282 -16.37 10.98 -8.71
CA LYS A 282 -16.64 12.05 -7.73
C LYS A 282 -17.43 13.21 -8.33
N ASP A 283 -17.23 13.52 -9.59
CA ASP A 283 -17.96 14.59 -10.28
C ASP A 283 -19.48 14.32 -10.32
N PHE A 284 -19.88 13.09 -10.00
CA PHE A 284 -21.26 12.65 -9.97
C PHE A 284 -21.82 12.32 -8.57
N PHE A 285 -20.98 12.36 -7.52
CA PHE A 285 -21.46 12.12 -6.15
C PHE A 285 -22.17 13.35 -5.55
N ASP A 286 -21.80 14.56 -6.02
CA ASP A 286 -22.32 15.83 -5.51
C ASP A 286 -23.43 16.43 -6.40
N SER A 287 -23.95 15.68 -7.40
CA SER A 287 -24.95 16.15 -8.37
C SER A 287 -26.34 15.50 -8.19
#